data_2bb6958665a4fa649fff2f793bc3f201
#
_entry.id   2bb6958665a4fa649fff2f793bc3f201
#
_cell.length_a   1.000
_cell.length_b   1.000
_cell.length_c   1.000
_cell.angle_alpha   90.00
_cell.angle_beta   90.00
_cell.angle_gamma   90.00
#
_symmetry.space_group_name_H-M   'P 1'
#
loop_
_entity.id
_entity.type
_entity.pdbx_description
1 polymer ?
#
loop_
_entity_poly.entity_id
_entity_poly.type
_entity_poly.pdbx_seq_one_letter_code
_entity_poly.pdbx_strand_id
1 'polypeptide(L)'
;MKKIKTIMETKHIHIKDYNYALPDERIAKFPLAQRDRSKLLLYKHGEVSEDVFCNIADHLPKGALMVFNNTRVIQARLHFRKATGALIEVFLLEPYAPADYEQMFQTKGECEWLCMIGNLKKWKGETLERTFDVNGEAVTLKAERLEDVGKSYRVRFVWDNAEVSLAELLDAVGELPIPPYLNRETQESDKTTYQTVYSKVKGSVAAPTAGLHFTPEVLAAIDRKGIDREELTLHVGAGTFKPVKSEEIQDHEMHTEYVCVHRETLEKLIKHGAEAIAVGTTSVRTLESLYYMGVKLEQNMDLSEEELHVNQWEPYENEAAKGVTPMKALENIVAYLDKHGLSALHSSTQIIIAPGYEYKIVKMLVTNFHQPQSTLLLLVSAFLHGDWHKVYDYALAHDFRFLSYGDSSLLIP
;
A
#
# COMPACT_ATOMS: atom_id res chain seq x y z
N MET A 1 -0.14 15.54 31.00
CA MET A 1 1.32 15.34 31.11
C MET A 1 1.82 14.00 30.53
N LYS A 2 1.26 12.83 30.91
CA LYS A 2 1.71 11.54 30.33
C LYS A 2 1.64 11.49 28.80
N LYS A 3 0.53 11.93 28.18
CA LYS A 3 0.31 11.87 26.73
C LYS A 3 1.23 12.81 25.92
N ILE A 4 1.49 14.02 26.42
CA ILE A 4 2.46 14.96 25.79
C ILE A 4 3.86 14.33 25.82
N LYS A 5 4.22 13.64 26.89
CA LYS A 5 5.49 12.92 27.00
C LYS A 5 5.57 11.79 25.96
N THR A 6 4.50 10.99 25.79
CA THR A 6 4.42 9.90 24.79
C THR A 6 4.53 10.44 23.36
N ILE A 7 3.86 11.54 23.03
CA ILE A 7 3.94 12.18 21.70
C ILE A 7 5.36 12.64 21.39
N MET A 8 6.00 13.32 22.33
CA MET A 8 7.40 13.76 22.17
C MET A 8 8.32 12.54 22.04
N GLU A 9 8.13 11.50 22.84
CA GLU A 9 8.91 10.26 22.76
C GLU A 9 8.74 9.57 21.40
N THR A 10 7.52 9.50 20.82
CA THR A 10 7.27 8.88 19.51
C THR A 10 7.96 9.65 18.38
N LYS A 11 7.89 10.99 18.36
CA LYS A 11 8.52 11.81 17.30
C LYS A 11 10.04 11.66 17.29
N HIS A 12 10.66 11.45 18.46
CA HIS A 12 12.10 11.30 18.63
C HIS A 12 12.60 9.85 18.58
N ILE A 13 11.78 8.92 18.05
CA ILE A 13 12.26 7.56 17.81
C ILE A 13 13.39 7.61 16.78
N HIS A 14 14.53 7.02 17.14
CA HIS A 14 15.65 6.84 16.24
C HIS A 14 15.44 5.61 15.37
N ILE A 15 15.41 5.79 14.07
CA ILE A 15 15.15 4.68 13.13
C ILE A 15 16.19 3.57 13.22
N LYS A 16 17.43 3.90 13.63
CA LYS A 16 18.52 2.94 13.85
C LYS A 16 18.21 1.90 14.94
N ASP A 17 17.32 2.23 15.90
CA ASP A 17 16.94 1.31 16.97
C ASP A 17 16.02 0.19 16.43
N TYR A 18 15.51 0.35 15.20
CA TYR A 18 14.72 -0.63 14.46
C TYR A 18 15.54 -1.28 13.35
N ASN A 19 16.80 -1.60 13.68
CA ASN A 19 17.73 -2.27 12.78
C ASN A 19 17.90 -3.73 13.19
N TYR A 20 18.10 -4.59 12.20
CA TYR A 20 18.47 -5.98 12.36
C TYR A 20 19.33 -6.41 11.17
N ALA A 21 20.15 -7.45 11.35
CA ALA A 21 20.96 -7.97 10.27
C ALA A 21 20.07 -8.80 9.31
N LEU A 22 19.84 -8.27 8.11
CA LEU A 22 19.14 -9.00 7.03
C LEU A 22 20.15 -9.41 5.96
N PRO A 23 20.58 -10.68 5.93
CA PRO A 23 21.45 -11.18 4.89
C PRO A 23 20.74 -11.25 3.53
N ASP A 24 21.45 -10.95 2.43
CA ASP A 24 20.84 -10.92 1.08
C ASP A 24 20.24 -12.28 0.66
N GLU A 25 20.82 -13.38 1.13
CA GLU A 25 20.31 -14.74 0.91
C GLU A 25 18.96 -15.01 1.58
N ARG A 26 18.56 -14.19 2.55
CA ARG A 26 17.23 -14.26 3.17
C ARG A 26 16.18 -13.51 2.39
N ILE A 27 16.56 -12.64 1.47
CA ILE A 27 15.64 -11.90 0.63
C ILE A 27 15.16 -12.79 -0.52
N ALA A 28 13.89 -13.16 -0.52
CA ALA A 28 13.31 -13.96 -1.58
C ALA A 28 13.22 -13.16 -2.90
N LYS A 29 14.05 -13.50 -3.86
CA LYS A 29 14.08 -12.83 -5.18
C LYS A 29 12.90 -13.24 -6.07
N PHE A 30 12.32 -14.40 -5.84
CA PHE A 30 11.20 -14.98 -6.58
C PHE A 30 10.19 -15.62 -5.63
N PRO A 31 8.90 -15.70 -6.04
CA PRO A 31 7.90 -16.43 -5.27
C PRO A 31 8.16 -17.93 -5.31
N LEU A 32 7.56 -18.67 -4.39
CA LEU A 32 7.47 -20.12 -4.50
C LEU A 32 6.56 -20.50 -5.68
N ALA A 33 6.78 -21.67 -6.27
CA ALA A 33 5.93 -22.22 -7.33
C ALA A 33 4.46 -22.35 -6.87
N GLN A 34 4.26 -22.74 -5.61
CA GLN A 34 2.98 -22.70 -4.91
C GLN A 34 3.09 -21.64 -3.81
N ARG A 35 2.45 -20.48 -4.02
CA ARG A 35 2.60 -19.29 -3.15
C ARG A 35 2.09 -19.50 -1.73
N ASP A 36 1.10 -20.37 -1.55
CA ASP A 36 0.53 -20.72 -0.24
C ASP A 36 1.34 -21.77 0.55
N ARG A 37 2.46 -22.25 -0.01
CA ARG A 37 3.44 -23.12 0.67
C ARG A 37 4.53 -22.34 1.38
N SER A 38 4.48 -21.03 1.39
CA SER A 38 5.34 -20.20 2.23
C SER A 38 5.14 -20.53 3.71
N LYS A 39 6.17 -20.34 4.51
CA LYS A 39 6.06 -20.47 5.97
C LYS A 39 5.12 -19.40 6.53
N LEU A 40 4.45 -19.73 7.61
CA LEU A 40 3.61 -18.82 8.39
C LEU A 40 4.16 -18.76 9.81
N LEU A 41 4.73 -17.62 10.20
CA LEU A 41 5.06 -17.37 11.59
C LEU A 41 3.78 -16.98 12.33
N LEU A 42 3.55 -17.59 13.47
CA LEU A 42 2.43 -17.29 14.37
C LEU A 42 2.97 -16.60 15.61
N TYR A 43 2.55 -15.38 15.85
CA TYR A 43 2.73 -14.70 17.13
C TYR A 43 1.38 -14.59 17.82
N LYS A 44 1.22 -15.24 18.97
CA LYS A 44 -0.03 -15.22 19.74
C LYS A 44 0.29 -14.92 21.20
N HIS A 45 -0.13 -13.73 21.67
CA HIS A 45 -0.01 -13.29 23.06
C HIS A 45 1.39 -13.50 23.65
N GLY A 46 2.43 -13.17 22.89
CA GLY A 46 3.82 -13.28 23.31
C GLY A 46 4.49 -14.62 22.99
N GLU A 47 3.79 -15.61 22.47
CA GLU A 47 4.37 -16.89 22.04
C GLU A 47 4.56 -16.94 20.53
N VAL A 48 5.69 -17.50 20.08
CA VAL A 48 6.03 -17.67 18.67
C VAL A 48 6.03 -19.15 18.30
N SER A 49 5.39 -19.46 17.19
CA SER A 49 5.38 -20.79 16.57
C SER A 49 5.34 -20.64 15.05
N GLU A 50 5.38 -21.76 14.33
CA GLU A 50 5.32 -21.74 12.86
C GLU A 50 4.37 -22.79 12.29
N ASP A 51 3.86 -22.50 11.09
CA ASP A 51 3.03 -23.39 10.26
C ASP A 51 3.31 -23.07 8.78
N VAL A 52 2.52 -23.59 7.90
CA VAL A 52 2.50 -23.30 6.46
C VAL A 52 1.31 -22.40 6.15
N PHE A 53 1.46 -21.42 5.26
CA PHE A 53 0.44 -20.41 4.99
C PHE A 53 -0.91 -20.99 4.56
N CYS A 54 -0.93 -22.11 3.82
CA CYS A 54 -2.18 -22.77 3.41
C CYS A 54 -3.09 -23.16 4.60
N ASN A 55 -2.54 -23.26 5.81
CA ASN A 55 -3.26 -23.57 7.05
C ASN A 55 -3.74 -22.31 7.80
N ILE A 56 -3.56 -21.10 7.25
CA ILE A 56 -3.86 -19.83 7.96
C ILE A 56 -5.28 -19.82 8.52
N ALA A 57 -6.25 -20.37 7.79
CA ALA A 57 -7.65 -20.42 8.22
C ALA A 57 -7.81 -21.10 9.59
N ASP A 58 -6.98 -22.10 9.93
CA ASP A 58 -7.07 -22.82 11.22
C ASP A 58 -6.72 -21.94 12.42
N HIS A 59 -5.93 -20.92 12.19
CA HIS A 59 -5.44 -20.00 13.20
C HIS A 59 -6.32 -18.75 13.40
N LEU A 60 -7.35 -18.56 12.56
CA LEU A 60 -8.23 -17.41 12.61
C LEU A 60 -9.54 -17.71 13.36
N PRO A 61 -10.11 -16.76 14.11
CA PRO A 61 -11.38 -16.96 14.82
C PRO A 61 -12.56 -16.99 13.85
N LYS A 62 -13.49 -17.93 14.09
CA LYS A 62 -14.76 -17.98 13.34
C LYS A 62 -15.56 -16.68 13.57
N GLY A 63 -16.20 -16.19 12.51
CA GLY A 63 -17.02 -14.97 12.56
C GLY A 63 -16.22 -13.67 12.54
N ALA A 64 -14.89 -13.73 12.33
CA ALA A 64 -14.06 -12.54 12.13
C ALA A 64 -14.30 -11.92 10.76
N LEU A 65 -13.85 -10.68 10.59
CA LEU A 65 -13.79 -9.98 9.30
C LEU A 65 -12.35 -9.80 8.88
N MET A 66 -11.97 -10.32 7.71
CA MET A 66 -10.69 -10.07 7.06
C MET A 66 -10.83 -8.98 6.00
N VAL A 67 -9.91 -8.01 6.00
CA VAL A 67 -9.93 -6.87 5.07
C VAL A 67 -8.65 -6.86 4.22
N PHE A 68 -8.85 -6.80 2.90
CA PHE A 68 -7.82 -6.91 1.89
C PHE A 68 -7.71 -5.61 1.07
N ASN A 69 -6.52 -5.28 0.64
CA ASN A 69 -6.31 -4.22 -0.36
C ASN A 69 -6.39 -4.84 -1.77
N ASN A 70 -7.41 -4.47 -2.55
CA ASN A 70 -7.71 -5.02 -3.86
C ASN A 70 -7.02 -4.32 -5.03
N THR A 71 -6.07 -3.43 -4.73
CA THR A 71 -5.35 -2.70 -5.77
C THR A 71 -4.54 -3.63 -6.67
N ARG A 72 -4.42 -3.25 -7.95
CA ARG A 72 -3.65 -3.94 -8.97
C ARG A 72 -2.46 -3.09 -9.40
N VAL A 73 -1.28 -3.72 -9.46
CA VAL A 73 -0.06 -3.04 -9.91
C VAL A 73 -0.16 -2.75 -11.40
N ILE A 74 0.17 -1.53 -11.77
CA ILE A 74 0.24 -1.07 -13.15
C ILE A 74 1.66 -1.17 -13.71
N GLN A 75 1.79 -1.24 -15.02
CA GLN A 75 3.08 -1.20 -15.70
C GLN A 75 3.59 0.24 -15.78
N ALA A 76 4.01 0.78 -14.65
CA ALA A 76 4.28 2.20 -14.43
C ALA A 76 5.64 2.69 -14.96
N ARG A 77 6.51 1.81 -15.47
CA ARG A 77 7.85 2.17 -15.97
C ARG A 77 7.84 2.24 -17.49
N LEU A 78 8.02 3.44 -18.02
CA LEU A 78 8.06 3.70 -19.46
C LEU A 78 9.49 4.01 -19.89
N HIS A 79 9.98 3.35 -20.94
CA HIS A 79 11.30 3.56 -21.47
C HIS A 79 11.25 4.22 -22.85
N PHE A 80 11.95 5.32 -23.00
CA PHE A 80 12.13 6.04 -24.26
C PHE A 80 13.59 6.03 -24.66
N ARG A 81 13.87 5.72 -25.94
CA ARG A 81 15.23 5.76 -26.50
C ARG A 81 15.36 6.96 -27.42
N LYS A 82 16.25 7.86 -27.06
CA LYS A 82 16.58 9.03 -27.89
C LYS A 82 17.36 8.62 -29.17
N ALA A 83 17.34 9.49 -30.20
CA ALA A 83 18.15 9.32 -31.39
C ALA A 83 19.67 9.18 -31.09
N THR A 84 20.12 9.76 -29.97
CA THR A 84 21.52 9.62 -29.49
C THR A 84 21.82 8.27 -28.84
N GLY A 85 20.82 7.37 -28.74
CA GLY A 85 20.91 6.08 -28.06
C GLY A 85 20.68 6.13 -26.56
N ALA A 86 20.57 7.31 -25.95
CA ALA A 86 20.33 7.43 -24.51
C ALA A 86 18.95 6.89 -24.12
N LEU A 87 18.90 6.04 -23.10
CA LEU A 87 17.67 5.53 -22.53
C LEU A 87 17.20 6.47 -21.42
N ILE A 88 15.95 6.93 -21.51
CA ILE A 88 15.24 7.71 -20.49
C ILE A 88 14.14 6.84 -19.92
N GLU A 89 14.14 6.67 -18.61
CA GLU A 89 13.03 6.03 -17.89
C GLU A 89 12.10 7.11 -17.35
N VAL A 90 10.80 6.97 -17.61
CA VAL A 90 9.74 7.80 -17.01
C VAL A 90 8.89 6.88 -16.14
N PHE A 91 8.96 7.07 -14.83
CA PHE A 91 8.27 6.25 -13.85
C PHE A 91 7.06 7.01 -13.30
N LEU A 92 5.86 6.51 -13.59
CA LEU A 92 4.59 7.06 -13.16
C LEU A 92 4.45 6.94 -11.65
N LEU A 93 4.10 8.04 -10.96
CA LEU A 93 3.90 8.08 -9.51
C LEU A 93 2.44 8.27 -9.16
N GLU A 94 1.86 9.39 -9.61
CA GLU A 94 0.50 9.83 -9.27
C GLU A 94 -0.17 10.48 -10.49
N PRO A 95 -1.48 10.26 -10.72
CA PRO A 95 -2.26 10.98 -11.70
C PRO A 95 -2.26 12.48 -11.39
N TYR A 96 -2.16 13.33 -12.43
CA TYR A 96 -2.24 14.77 -12.27
C TYR A 96 -3.47 15.36 -12.94
N ALA A 97 -3.68 15.05 -14.22
CA ALA A 97 -4.85 15.47 -14.97
C ALA A 97 -5.30 14.40 -15.97
N PRO A 98 -6.47 13.78 -15.75
CA PRO A 98 -7.34 13.87 -14.56
C PRO A 98 -6.68 13.29 -13.30
N ALA A 99 -7.02 13.81 -12.11
CA ALA A 99 -6.45 13.36 -10.84
C ALA A 99 -7.06 12.05 -10.31
N ASP A 100 -8.27 11.73 -10.73
CA ASP A 100 -8.95 10.49 -10.36
C ASP A 100 -8.35 9.29 -11.11
N TYR A 101 -8.02 8.22 -10.39
CA TYR A 101 -7.35 7.05 -10.97
C TYR A 101 -8.21 6.32 -12.00
N GLU A 102 -9.51 6.16 -11.76
CA GLU A 102 -10.39 5.46 -12.67
C GLU A 102 -10.56 6.22 -13.97
N GLN A 103 -10.81 7.54 -13.89
CA GLN A 103 -10.88 8.42 -15.05
C GLN A 103 -9.54 8.43 -15.80
N MET A 104 -8.42 8.52 -15.08
CA MET A 104 -7.09 8.53 -15.68
C MET A 104 -6.85 7.30 -16.57
N PHE A 105 -7.17 6.09 -16.10
CA PHE A 105 -6.96 4.86 -16.89
C PHE A 105 -7.90 4.73 -18.08
N GLN A 106 -9.05 5.40 -18.06
CA GLN A 106 -10.00 5.46 -19.18
C GLN A 106 -9.70 6.60 -20.16
N THR A 107 -8.79 7.51 -19.79
CA THR A 107 -8.42 8.66 -20.65
C THR A 107 -7.85 8.18 -21.97
N LYS A 108 -8.21 8.89 -23.05
CA LYS A 108 -7.80 8.66 -24.43
C LYS A 108 -7.13 9.90 -24.99
N GLY A 109 -6.06 9.68 -25.75
CA GLY A 109 -5.35 10.72 -26.50
C GLY A 109 -4.32 11.51 -25.69
N GLU A 110 -4.63 12.00 -24.47
CA GLU A 110 -3.66 12.71 -23.64
C GLU A 110 -3.96 12.65 -22.15
N CYS A 111 -2.91 12.72 -21.32
CA CYS A 111 -3.02 12.84 -19.87
C CYS A 111 -1.74 13.45 -19.27
N GLU A 112 -1.80 13.81 -17.98
CA GLU A 112 -0.64 14.29 -17.24
C GLU A 112 -0.43 13.49 -15.95
N TRP A 113 0.84 13.18 -15.66
CA TRP A 113 1.26 12.41 -14.48
C TRP A 113 2.41 13.11 -13.76
N LEU A 114 2.47 12.95 -12.44
CA LEU A 114 3.70 13.17 -11.69
C LEU A 114 4.60 11.95 -11.86
N CYS A 115 5.84 12.18 -12.26
CA CYS A 115 6.77 11.12 -12.62
C CYS A 115 8.14 11.31 -11.97
N MET A 116 8.81 10.19 -11.65
CA MET A 116 10.27 10.20 -11.51
C MET A 116 10.93 9.94 -12.86
N ILE A 117 12.09 10.56 -13.09
CA ILE A 117 12.81 10.44 -14.37
C ILE A 117 14.20 9.88 -14.13
N GLY A 118 14.44 8.69 -14.68
CA GLY A 118 15.76 8.08 -14.75
C GLY A 118 16.57 8.70 -15.90
N ASN A 119 17.89 8.90 -15.66
CA ASN A 119 18.78 9.60 -16.62
C ASN A 119 18.33 11.01 -16.98
N LEU A 120 17.72 11.74 -16.07
CA LEU A 120 17.20 13.10 -16.26
C LEU A 120 18.22 14.02 -16.97
N LYS A 121 19.50 13.93 -16.61
CA LYS A 121 20.57 14.73 -17.23
C LYS A 121 20.67 14.56 -18.73
N LYS A 122 20.17 13.46 -19.30
CA LYS A 122 20.13 13.18 -20.73
C LYS A 122 18.87 13.69 -21.42
N TRP A 123 17.82 14.05 -20.66
CA TRP A 123 16.59 14.65 -21.20
C TRP A 123 16.67 16.18 -21.13
N LYS A 124 16.92 16.83 -22.27
CA LYS A 124 17.17 18.29 -22.37
C LYS A 124 15.92 19.13 -22.61
N GLY A 125 14.72 18.50 -22.61
CA GLY A 125 13.42 19.17 -22.82
C GLY A 125 12.79 18.91 -24.18
N GLU A 126 13.45 18.13 -25.05
CA GLU A 126 12.83 17.64 -26.28
C GLU A 126 11.68 16.66 -25.97
N THR A 127 10.69 16.60 -26.87
CA THR A 127 9.65 15.57 -26.80
C THR A 127 10.27 14.19 -27.04
N LEU A 128 10.01 13.26 -26.11
CA LEU A 128 10.38 11.85 -26.30
C LEU A 128 9.27 11.14 -27.06
N GLU A 129 9.62 10.25 -27.97
CA GLU A 129 8.66 9.49 -28.77
C GLU A 129 9.01 8.00 -28.76
N ARG A 130 7.97 7.16 -28.77
CA ARG A 130 8.10 5.72 -28.93
C ARG A 130 6.86 5.18 -29.65
N THR A 131 7.09 4.43 -30.74
CA THR A 131 6.03 3.72 -31.47
C THR A 131 6.04 2.24 -31.09
N PHE A 132 4.87 1.66 -30.89
CA PHE A 132 4.67 0.27 -30.48
C PHE A 132 3.31 -0.23 -30.98
N ASP A 133 3.07 -1.52 -30.88
CA ASP A 133 1.79 -2.14 -31.25
C ASP A 133 0.84 -2.21 -30.06
N VAL A 134 -0.41 -1.82 -30.30
CA VAL A 134 -1.54 -2.01 -29.36
C VAL A 134 -2.65 -2.71 -30.13
N ASN A 135 -2.92 -3.95 -29.79
CA ASN A 135 -3.98 -4.77 -30.40
C ASN A 135 -3.89 -4.85 -31.94
N GLY A 136 -2.69 -4.82 -32.51
CA GLY A 136 -2.45 -4.90 -33.95
C GLY A 136 -2.39 -3.53 -34.66
N GLU A 137 -2.49 -2.43 -33.93
CA GLU A 137 -2.39 -1.07 -34.45
C GLU A 137 -1.10 -0.38 -33.92
N ALA A 138 -0.37 0.30 -34.81
CA ALA A 138 0.80 1.08 -34.44
C ALA A 138 0.35 2.37 -33.73
N VAL A 139 0.83 2.58 -32.51
CA VAL A 139 0.53 3.77 -31.70
C VAL A 139 1.85 4.48 -31.36
N THR A 140 1.89 5.78 -31.54
CA THR A 140 3.04 6.62 -31.15
C THR A 140 2.71 7.39 -29.88
N LEU A 141 3.42 7.07 -28.80
CA LEU A 141 3.36 7.77 -27.54
C LEU A 141 4.43 8.85 -27.49
N LYS A 142 4.03 10.06 -27.14
CA LYS A 142 4.90 11.21 -26.86
C LYS A 142 4.90 11.55 -25.39
N ALA A 143 6.06 11.92 -24.84
CA ALA A 143 6.19 12.41 -23.48
C ALA A 143 6.89 13.77 -23.47
N GLU A 144 6.28 14.73 -22.81
CA GLU A 144 6.74 16.12 -22.66
C GLU A 144 6.93 16.44 -21.18
N ARG A 145 8.13 16.85 -20.80
CA ARG A 145 8.41 17.28 -19.44
C ARG A 145 7.97 18.74 -19.29
N LEU A 146 6.98 18.97 -18.42
CA LEU A 146 6.37 20.30 -18.23
C LEU A 146 7.05 21.06 -17.07
N GLU A 147 6.98 20.54 -15.86
CA GLU A 147 7.29 21.27 -14.63
C GLU A 147 8.06 20.40 -13.64
N ASP A 148 8.99 21.03 -12.91
CA ASP A 148 9.67 20.43 -11.76
C ASP A 148 8.83 20.70 -10.51
N VAL A 149 8.37 19.64 -9.85
CA VAL A 149 7.56 19.70 -8.63
C VAL A 149 8.38 19.18 -7.43
N GLY A 150 9.64 19.57 -7.35
CA GLY A 150 10.58 19.24 -6.28
C GLY A 150 11.16 17.83 -6.36
N LYS A 151 10.44 16.81 -5.88
CA LYS A 151 10.92 15.40 -5.92
C LYS A 151 10.47 14.64 -7.17
N SER A 152 9.63 15.24 -8.00
CA SER A 152 8.99 14.67 -9.20
C SER A 152 8.86 15.68 -10.31
N TYR A 153 8.45 15.23 -11.47
CA TYR A 153 8.23 16.07 -12.65
C TYR A 153 6.82 15.84 -13.18
N ARG A 154 6.12 16.92 -13.53
CA ARG A 154 4.88 16.82 -14.30
C ARG A 154 5.23 16.50 -15.74
N VAL A 155 4.70 15.39 -16.24
CA VAL A 155 4.90 14.91 -17.61
C VAL A 155 3.57 14.76 -18.30
N ARG A 156 3.45 15.35 -19.48
CA ARG A 156 2.31 15.20 -20.38
C ARG A 156 2.58 14.05 -21.33
N PHE A 157 1.64 13.13 -21.44
CA PHE A 157 1.63 12.06 -22.40
C PHE A 157 0.58 12.31 -23.46
N VAL A 158 0.94 12.14 -24.73
CA VAL A 158 0.03 12.29 -25.87
C VAL A 158 0.25 11.09 -26.79
N TRP A 159 -0.82 10.48 -27.28
CA TRP A 159 -0.74 9.40 -28.26
C TRP A 159 -1.73 9.58 -29.41
N ASP A 160 -1.37 9.06 -30.57
CA ASP A 160 -2.02 9.34 -31.85
C ASP A 160 -3.23 8.45 -32.15
N ASN A 161 -3.64 7.56 -31.26
CA ASN A 161 -4.83 6.73 -31.41
C ASN A 161 -5.86 7.04 -30.32
N ALA A 162 -6.97 7.71 -30.73
CA ALA A 162 -8.04 8.12 -29.84
C ALA A 162 -8.94 6.98 -29.35
N GLU A 163 -8.81 5.76 -29.88
CA GLU A 163 -9.55 4.58 -29.40
C GLU A 163 -8.83 3.86 -28.26
N VAL A 164 -7.51 4.03 -28.16
CA VAL A 164 -6.68 3.40 -27.15
C VAL A 164 -6.73 4.19 -25.84
N SER A 165 -7.12 3.53 -24.76
CA SER A 165 -7.07 4.09 -23.41
C SER A 165 -5.66 4.05 -22.83
N LEU A 166 -5.39 4.88 -21.82
CA LEU A 166 -4.12 4.84 -21.10
C LEU A 166 -3.84 3.45 -20.51
N ALA A 167 -4.87 2.76 -20.00
CA ALA A 167 -4.73 1.42 -19.45
C ALA A 167 -4.19 0.41 -20.48
N GLU A 168 -4.73 0.41 -21.69
CA GLU A 168 -4.27 -0.44 -22.79
C GLU A 168 -2.86 -0.07 -23.25
N LEU A 169 -2.58 1.22 -23.30
CA LEU A 169 -1.24 1.73 -23.64
C LEU A 169 -0.20 1.24 -22.63
N LEU A 170 -0.45 1.38 -21.33
CA LEU A 170 0.49 0.93 -20.30
C LEU A 170 0.66 -0.60 -20.31
N ASP A 171 -0.39 -1.36 -20.56
CA ASP A 171 -0.31 -2.82 -20.67
C ASP A 171 0.56 -3.25 -21.88
N ALA A 172 0.61 -2.45 -22.95
CA ALA A 172 1.40 -2.74 -24.15
C ALA A 172 2.87 -2.31 -24.05
N VAL A 173 3.15 -1.12 -23.46
CA VAL A 173 4.48 -0.50 -23.54
C VAL A 173 5.19 -0.39 -22.20
N GLY A 174 4.46 -0.47 -21.11
CA GLY A 174 5.01 -0.31 -19.76
C GLY A 174 5.68 -1.58 -19.23
N GLU A 175 6.55 -1.40 -18.26
CA GLU A 175 7.12 -2.47 -17.45
C GLU A 175 6.59 -2.41 -16.03
N LEU A 176 6.34 -3.58 -15.45
CA LEU A 176 5.90 -3.70 -14.07
C LEU A 176 7.03 -3.29 -13.12
N PRO A 177 6.82 -2.32 -12.21
CA PRO A 177 7.82 -1.98 -11.22
C PRO A 177 7.90 -3.07 -10.15
N ILE A 178 9.08 -3.66 -10.00
CA ILE A 178 9.37 -4.55 -8.88
C ILE A 178 10.24 -3.82 -7.86
N PRO A 179 10.19 -4.20 -6.57
CA PRO A 179 10.99 -3.55 -5.52
C PRO A 179 12.49 -3.60 -5.80
N PRO A 180 13.23 -2.49 -5.60
CA PRO A 180 14.67 -2.44 -5.88
C PRO A 180 15.51 -3.45 -5.09
N TYR A 181 15.09 -3.83 -3.88
CA TYR A 181 15.79 -4.81 -3.06
C TYR A 181 15.77 -6.25 -3.62
N LEU A 182 14.92 -6.53 -4.61
CA LEU A 182 14.97 -7.80 -5.34
C LEU A 182 16.26 -7.92 -6.16
N ASN A 183 16.91 -6.80 -6.48
CA ASN A 183 18.21 -6.71 -7.17
C ASN A 183 18.26 -7.61 -8.41
N ARG A 184 17.24 -7.54 -9.24
CA ARG A 184 17.09 -8.21 -10.52
C ARG A 184 16.21 -7.40 -11.47
N GLU A 185 16.26 -7.71 -12.74
CA GLU A 185 15.35 -7.15 -13.73
C GLU A 185 13.96 -7.75 -13.63
N THR A 186 12.96 -6.99 -14.09
CA THR A 186 11.57 -7.44 -14.19
C THR A 186 11.49 -8.55 -15.26
N GLN A 187 10.73 -9.60 -14.97
CA GLN A 187 10.45 -10.69 -15.89
C GLN A 187 8.98 -10.69 -16.30
N GLU A 188 8.65 -11.31 -17.43
CA GLU A 188 7.25 -11.42 -17.88
C GLU A 188 6.34 -12.10 -16.84
N SER A 189 6.89 -13.07 -16.12
CA SER A 189 6.18 -13.76 -15.03
C SER A 189 5.77 -12.82 -13.88
N ASP A 190 6.48 -11.69 -13.67
CA ASP A 190 6.14 -10.74 -12.60
C ASP A 190 4.78 -10.07 -12.84
N LYS A 191 4.33 -9.95 -14.09
CA LYS A 191 2.99 -9.43 -14.43
C LYS A 191 1.86 -10.24 -13.76
N THR A 192 2.11 -11.52 -13.48
CA THR A 192 1.17 -12.41 -12.79
C THR A 192 1.57 -12.67 -11.34
N THR A 193 2.87 -12.88 -11.08
CA THR A 193 3.32 -13.31 -9.74
C THR A 193 3.39 -12.13 -8.75
N TYR A 194 3.58 -10.89 -9.23
CA TYR A 194 3.56 -9.68 -8.39
C TYR A 194 2.16 -9.04 -8.34
N GLN A 195 1.12 -9.90 -8.37
CA GLN A 195 -0.29 -9.52 -8.23
C GLN A 195 -0.97 -10.46 -7.24
N THR A 196 -1.93 -9.93 -6.47
CA THR A 196 -2.79 -10.78 -5.63
C THR A 196 -3.88 -11.43 -6.48
N VAL A 197 -4.39 -12.58 -6.06
CA VAL A 197 -5.47 -13.30 -6.78
C VAL A 197 -6.81 -12.56 -6.75
N TYR A 198 -6.93 -11.55 -5.89
CA TYR A 198 -8.13 -10.71 -5.74
C TYR A 198 -7.92 -9.27 -6.21
N SER A 199 -6.78 -8.95 -6.85
CA SER A 199 -6.52 -7.60 -7.37
C SER A 199 -7.50 -7.22 -8.48
N LYS A 200 -8.12 -6.03 -8.37
CA LYS A 200 -9.16 -5.53 -9.30
C LYS A 200 -8.85 -4.12 -9.79
N VAL A 201 -8.59 -3.20 -8.88
CA VAL A 201 -8.50 -1.75 -9.16
C VAL A 201 -7.09 -1.37 -9.55
N LYS A 202 -6.86 -1.02 -10.82
CA LYS A 202 -5.56 -0.54 -11.33
C LYS A 202 -5.20 0.79 -10.66
N GLY A 203 -3.90 1.01 -10.37
CA GLY A 203 -3.42 2.30 -9.86
C GLY A 203 -2.23 2.23 -8.92
N SER A 204 -1.86 1.07 -8.43
CA SER A 204 -0.69 0.92 -7.57
C SER A 204 0.59 0.70 -8.35
N VAL A 205 1.70 1.21 -7.83
CA VAL A 205 3.05 0.89 -8.34
C VAL A 205 3.74 -0.20 -7.51
N ALA A 206 3.14 -0.62 -6.39
CA ALA A 206 3.60 -1.75 -5.58
C ALA A 206 2.42 -2.65 -5.20
N ALA A 207 2.65 -3.96 -5.18
CA ALA A 207 1.65 -4.93 -4.73
C ALA A 207 1.44 -4.87 -3.20
N PRO A 208 0.23 -5.13 -2.70
CA PRO A 208 -0.01 -5.42 -1.28
C PRO A 208 0.54 -6.82 -0.96
N THR A 209 1.85 -6.89 -0.70
CA THR A 209 2.64 -8.14 -0.77
C THR A 209 2.23 -9.22 0.22
N ALA A 210 1.63 -8.86 1.36
CA ALA A 210 1.03 -9.82 2.29
C ALA A 210 -0.11 -10.64 1.64
N GLY A 211 -0.73 -10.10 0.61
CA GLY A 211 -1.76 -10.78 -0.18
C GLY A 211 -1.24 -11.77 -1.20
N LEU A 212 0.06 -11.76 -1.50
CA LEU A 212 0.64 -12.64 -2.52
C LEU A 212 0.62 -14.12 -2.13
N HIS A 213 0.49 -14.43 -0.85
CA HIS A 213 0.42 -15.81 -0.34
C HIS A 213 -0.93 -16.48 -0.58
N PHE A 214 -2.00 -15.69 -0.72
CA PHE A 214 -3.35 -16.22 -0.88
C PHE A 214 -3.53 -16.87 -2.24
N THR A 215 -4.24 -18.01 -2.21
CA THR A 215 -4.73 -18.72 -3.39
C THR A 215 -6.27 -18.83 -3.31
N PRO A 216 -6.96 -19.16 -4.41
CA PRO A 216 -8.39 -19.42 -4.35
C PRO A 216 -8.77 -20.48 -3.30
N GLU A 217 -7.94 -21.50 -3.11
CA GLU A 217 -8.12 -22.58 -2.15
C GLU A 217 -8.06 -22.08 -0.70
N VAL A 218 -7.09 -21.21 -0.38
CA VAL A 218 -6.96 -20.58 0.94
C VAL A 218 -8.16 -19.66 1.21
N LEU A 219 -8.57 -18.85 0.23
CA LEU A 219 -9.75 -18.00 0.36
C LEU A 219 -11.02 -18.82 0.59
N ALA A 220 -11.19 -19.92 -0.15
CA ALA A 220 -12.32 -20.84 0.07
C ALA A 220 -12.29 -21.53 1.44
N ALA A 221 -11.09 -21.82 2.00
CA ALA A 221 -10.97 -22.35 3.36
C ALA A 221 -11.40 -21.33 4.42
N ILE A 222 -11.06 -20.06 4.24
CA ILE A 222 -11.49 -18.94 5.08
C ILE A 222 -13.02 -18.81 5.06
N ASP A 223 -13.62 -18.84 3.86
CA ASP A 223 -15.07 -18.76 3.68
C ASP A 223 -15.79 -19.94 4.36
N ARG A 224 -15.29 -21.18 4.17
CA ARG A 224 -15.85 -22.39 4.84
C ARG A 224 -15.78 -22.32 6.36
N LYS A 225 -14.81 -21.61 6.92
CA LYS A 225 -14.70 -21.39 8.38
C LYS A 225 -15.71 -20.35 8.89
N GLY A 226 -16.41 -19.67 8.00
CA GLY A 226 -17.37 -18.61 8.36
C GLY A 226 -16.66 -17.32 8.80
N ILE A 227 -15.57 -16.98 8.12
CA ILE A 227 -14.85 -15.72 8.26
C ILE A 227 -15.29 -14.84 7.08
N ASP A 228 -15.84 -13.67 7.38
CA ASP A 228 -16.25 -12.71 6.37
C ASP A 228 -15.01 -12.04 5.74
N ARG A 229 -15.09 -11.74 4.44
CA ARG A 229 -14.05 -11.03 3.70
C ARG A 229 -14.58 -9.74 3.12
N GLU A 230 -13.78 -8.69 3.21
CA GLU A 230 -14.05 -7.41 2.57
C GLU A 230 -12.80 -6.85 1.88
N GLU A 231 -13.04 -5.93 0.98
CA GLU A 231 -12.00 -5.27 0.20
C GLU A 231 -12.06 -3.75 0.42
N LEU A 232 -10.90 -3.15 0.41
CA LEU A 232 -10.72 -1.71 0.30
C LEU A 232 -9.68 -1.43 -0.79
N THR A 233 -9.59 -0.21 -1.25
CA THR A 233 -8.56 0.21 -2.20
C THR A 233 -7.64 1.22 -1.54
N LEU A 234 -6.33 0.97 -1.57
CA LEU A 234 -5.31 1.96 -1.29
C LEU A 234 -4.29 1.89 -2.43
N HIS A 235 -4.11 2.99 -3.13
CA HIS A 235 -3.13 3.09 -4.20
C HIS A 235 -1.73 3.32 -3.61
N VAL A 236 -0.91 2.28 -3.69
CA VAL A 236 0.46 2.31 -3.13
C VAL A 236 1.37 3.08 -4.07
N GLY A 237 1.91 4.19 -3.59
CA GLY A 237 2.88 5.00 -4.31
C GLY A 237 4.31 4.42 -4.29
N ALA A 238 5.18 4.92 -5.18
CA ALA A 238 6.58 4.50 -5.28
C ALA A 238 7.42 4.80 -4.02
N GLY A 239 6.89 5.65 -3.15
CA GLY A 239 7.53 5.98 -1.86
C GLY A 239 7.76 4.80 -0.94
N THR A 240 6.91 3.78 -1.03
CA THR A 240 6.99 2.54 -0.22
C THR A 240 8.32 1.80 -0.39
N PHE A 241 9.02 2.00 -1.50
CA PHE A 241 10.33 1.38 -1.73
C PHE A 241 11.52 2.17 -1.16
N LYS A 242 11.30 3.38 -0.64
CA LYS A 242 12.37 4.23 -0.13
C LYS A 242 12.62 3.92 1.34
N PRO A 243 13.88 3.62 1.75
CA PRO A 243 14.22 3.50 3.15
C PRO A 243 14.11 4.87 3.85
N VAL A 244 13.85 4.85 5.15
CA VAL A 244 13.95 6.06 5.99
C VAL A 244 15.40 6.52 6.01
N LYS A 245 15.63 7.79 5.64
CA LYS A 245 16.99 8.38 5.59
C LYS A 245 17.26 9.33 6.74
N SER A 246 16.22 9.78 7.43
CA SER A 246 16.32 10.65 8.60
C SER A 246 16.82 9.85 9.81
N GLU A 247 17.48 10.54 10.74
CA GLU A 247 17.93 9.94 12.00
C GLU A 247 16.73 9.69 12.93
N GLU A 248 15.87 10.69 13.06
CA GLU A 248 14.62 10.62 13.82
C GLU A 248 13.42 10.51 12.87
N ILE A 249 12.35 9.82 13.31
CA ILE A 249 11.18 9.62 12.48
C ILE A 249 10.36 10.90 12.24
N GLN A 250 10.51 11.92 13.10
CA GLN A 250 9.86 13.21 12.87
C GLN A 250 10.30 13.91 11.59
N ASP A 251 11.56 13.68 11.17
CA ASP A 251 12.14 14.28 9.96
C ASP A 251 11.84 13.44 8.69
N HIS A 252 11.16 12.31 8.85
CA HIS A 252 10.72 11.49 7.73
C HIS A 252 9.32 11.93 7.28
N GLU A 253 9.20 12.30 6.02
CA GLU A 253 7.93 12.64 5.40
C GLU A 253 7.27 11.39 4.80
N MET A 254 6.11 11.03 5.32
CA MET A 254 5.27 9.97 4.74
C MET A 254 4.65 10.43 3.43
N HIS A 255 4.55 9.52 2.47
CA HIS A 255 3.84 9.80 1.23
C HIS A 255 2.32 9.76 1.47
N THR A 256 1.62 10.64 0.74
CA THR A 256 0.16 10.57 0.62
C THR A 256 -0.21 9.33 -0.17
N GLU A 257 -1.17 8.57 0.33
CA GLU A 257 -1.77 7.44 -0.37
C GLU A 257 -3.29 7.63 -0.42
N TYR A 258 -3.85 7.44 -1.62
CA TYR A 258 -5.28 7.60 -1.87
C TYR A 258 -6.01 6.33 -1.53
N VAL A 259 -7.14 6.49 -0.84
CA VAL A 259 -7.98 5.40 -0.35
C VAL A 259 -9.40 5.52 -0.90
N CYS A 260 -9.99 4.37 -1.22
CA CYS A 260 -11.40 4.27 -1.52
C CYS A 260 -12.00 3.12 -0.69
N VAL A 261 -13.06 3.42 0.07
CA VAL A 261 -13.74 2.44 0.91
C VAL A 261 -15.24 2.51 0.66
N HIS A 262 -15.79 1.43 0.13
CA HIS A 262 -17.22 1.35 -0.18
C HIS A 262 -18.07 1.32 1.09
N ARG A 263 -19.30 1.86 0.98
CA ARG A 263 -20.29 1.85 2.06
C ARG A 263 -20.50 0.46 2.67
N GLU A 264 -20.62 -0.56 1.81
CA GLU A 264 -20.83 -1.95 2.24
C GLU A 264 -19.71 -2.45 3.15
N THR A 265 -18.47 -2.08 2.86
CA THR A 265 -17.30 -2.42 3.70
C THR A 265 -17.40 -1.74 5.08
N LEU A 266 -17.83 -0.48 5.14
CA LEU A 266 -18.06 0.24 6.40
C LEU A 266 -19.18 -0.39 7.23
N GLU A 267 -20.30 -0.75 6.60
CA GLU A 267 -21.42 -1.42 7.25
C GLU A 267 -21.02 -2.80 7.81
N LYS A 268 -20.18 -3.55 7.09
CA LYS A 268 -19.64 -4.81 7.60
C LYS A 268 -18.66 -4.59 8.75
N LEU A 269 -17.80 -3.59 8.70
CA LEU A 269 -16.94 -3.22 9.84
C LEU A 269 -17.78 -2.91 11.09
N ILE A 270 -18.85 -2.14 10.92
CA ILE A 270 -19.80 -1.83 12.01
C ILE A 270 -20.44 -3.11 12.55
N LYS A 271 -20.93 -4.00 11.68
CA LYS A 271 -21.53 -5.28 12.05
C LYS A 271 -20.57 -6.17 12.85
N HIS A 272 -19.27 -6.08 12.57
CA HIS A 272 -18.20 -6.80 13.27
C HIS A 272 -17.62 -6.03 14.46
N GLY A 273 -18.34 -5.05 15.01
CA GLY A 273 -17.93 -4.32 16.22
C GLY A 273 -16.79 -3.34 16.00
N ALA A 274 -16.57 -2.89 14.77
CA ALA A 274 -15.43 -2.08 14.35
C ALA A 274 -14.07 -2.80 14.59
N GLU A 275 -14.02 -4.12 14.42
CA GLU A 275 -12.85 -4.94 14.58
C GLU A 275 -12.56 -5.72 13.29
N ALA A 276 -11.30 -5.74 12.88
CA ALA A 276 -10.87 -6.42 11.64
C ALA A 276 -9.51 -7.11 11.77
N ILE A 277 -9.33 -8.13 10.94
CA ILE A 277 -8.03 -8.74 10.62
C ILE A 277 -7.53 -8.04 9.35
N ALA A 278 -6.46 -7.29 9.46
CA ALA A 278 -5.87 -6.62 8.30
C ALA A 278 -4.93 -7.55 7.54
N VAL A 279 -5.05 -7.60 6.22
CA VAL A 279 -4.09 -8.25 5.34
C VAL A 279 -3.20 -7.20 4.71
N GLY A 280 -1.97 -7.10 5.22
CA GLY A 280 -0.96 -6.14 4.82
C GLY A 280 -1.03 -4.80 5.55
N THR A 281 0.10 -4.12 5.58
CA THR A 281 0.25 -2.80 6.22
C THR A 281 -0.55 -1.70 5.53
N THR A 282 -0.86 -1.85 4.24
CA THR A 282 -1.74 -0.95 3.49
C THR A 282 -3.18 -1.00 4.00
N SER A 283 -3.70 -2.22 4.26
CA SER A 283 -5.02 -2.39 4.88
C SER A 283 -5.05 -1.82 6.30
N VAL A 284 -3.97 -2.01 7.08
CA VAL A 284 -3.83 -1.39 8.41
C VAL A 284 -3.95 0.13 8.31
N ARG A 285 -3.14 0.75 7.43
CA ARG A 285 -3.12 2.22 7.32
C ARG A 285 -4.48 2.77 6.91
N THR A 286 -5.19 2.11 6.01
CA THR A 286 -6.54 2.52 5.61
C THR A 286 -7.53 2.38 6.78
N LEU A 287 -7.61 1.20 7.40
CA LEU A 287 -8.55 0.95 8.49
C LEU A 287 -8.35 1.90 9.67
N GLU A 288 -7.09 2.11 10.07
CA GLU A 288 -6.79 3.04 11.17
C GLU A 288 -7.06 4.51 10.75
N SER A 289 -6.89 4.88 9.47
CA SER A 289 -7.25 6.20 8.96
C SER A 289 -8.75 6.46 8.98
N LEU A 290 -9.59 5.44 8.69
CA LEU A 290 -11.05 5.57 8.78
C LEU A 290 -11.49 6.05 10.17
N TYR A 291 -10.84 5.60 11.24
CA TYR A 291 -11.13 6.08 12.58
C TYR A 291 -10.95 7.61 12.68
N TYR A 292 -9.82 8.15 12.20
CA TYR A 292 -9.54 9.60 12.28
C TYR A 292 -10.42 10.41 11.34
N MET A 293 -10.78 9.90 10.16
CA MET A 293 -11.77 10.51 9.27
C MET A 293 -13.13 10.61 9.97
N GLY A 294 -13.58 9.54 10.64
CA GLY A 294 -14.81 9.55 11.41
C GLY A 294 -14.78 10.47 12.63
N VAL A 295 -13.62 10.66 13.27
CA VAL A 295 -13.41 11.66 14.32
C VAL A 295 -13.56 13.08 13.80
N LYS A 296 -13.05 13.40 12.60
CA LYS A 296 -13.25 14.70 11.96
C LYS A 296 -14.73 14.96 11.68
N LEU A 297 -15.44 13.95 11.20
CA LEU A 297 -16.88 14.04 10.91
C LEU A 297 -17.74 14.20 12.16
N GLU A 298 -17.30 13.71 13.34
CA GLU A 298 -17.97 14.01 14.62
C GLU A 298 -17.98 15.51 14.93
N GLN A 299 -16.97 16.23 14.47
CA GLN A 299 -16.84 17.67 14.67
C GLN A 299 -17.54 18.49 13.57
N ASN A 300 -17.44 18.04 12.31
CA ASN A 300 -18.02 18.74 11.18
C ASN A 300 -18.40 17.76 10.05
N MET A 301 -19.70 17.58 9.83
CA MET A 301 -20.26 16.71 8.79
C MET A 301 -20.30 17.36 7.40
N ASP A 302 -19.82 18.60 7.24
CA ASP A 302 -19.79 19.35 5.98
C ASP A 302 -18.40 19.41 5.35
N LEU A 303 -17.43 18.67 5.90
CA LEU A 303 -16.08 18.55 5.32
C LEU A 303 -16.17 17.89 3.94
N SER A 304 -15.32 18.35 3.01
CA SER A 304 -15.11 17.67 1.75
C SER A 304 -14.27 16.37 1.96
N GLU A 305 -14.33 15.45 0.99
CA GLU A 305 -13.50 14.24 1.02
C GLU A 305 -11.99 14.55 1.09
N GLU A 306 -11.55 15.67 0.49
CA GLU A 306 -10.17 16.13 0.56
C GLU A 306 -9.80 16.62 1.98
N GLU A 307 -10.70 17.31 2.69
CA GLU A 307 -10.49 17.74 4.07
C GLU A 307 -10.47 16.58 5.08
N LEU A 308 -11.00 15.43 4.69
CA LEU A 308 -10.91 14.19 5.48
C LEU A 308 -9.52 13.55 5.44
N HIS A 309 -8.58 14.08 4.65
CA HIS A 309 -7.19 13.64 4.63
C HIS A 309 -6.61 13.47 6.05
N VAL A 310 -5.97 12.33 6.32
CA VAL A 310 -5.34 12.06 7.61
C VAL A 310 -3.86 12.44 7.56
N ASN A 311 -3.48 13.47 8.31
CA ASN A 311 -2.11 13.94 8.38
C ASN A 311 -1.20 12.95 9.12
N GLN A 312 0.11 13.00 8.82
CA GLN A 312 1.10 12.06 9.34
C GLN A 312 1.06 11.90 10.86
N TRP A 313 1.01 13.01 11.60
CA TRP A 313 1.09 13.05 13.07
C TRP A 313 -0.27 13.18 13.76
N GLU A 314 -1.35 13.25 12.98
CA GLU A 314 -2.71 13.43 13.51
C GLU A 314 -3.09 12.41 14.59
N PRO A 315 -2.72 11.11 14.50
CA PRO A 315 -3.04 10.13 15.53
C PRO A 315 -2.51 10.46 16.92
N TYR A 316 -1.42 11.17 16.98
CA TYR A 316 -0.71 11.49 18.22
C TYR A 316 -1.12 12.87 18.78
N GLU A 317 -1.56 13.78 17.91
CA GLU A 317 -1.87 15.19 18.24
C GLU A 317 -3.36 15.45 18.38
N ASN A 318 -4.23 14.62 17.82
CA ASN A 318 -5.67 14.86 17.77
C ASN A 318 -6.34 14.60 19.15
N GLU A 319 -6.57 15.70 19.89
CA GLU A 319 -7.30 15.66 21.17
C GLU A 319 -8.78 15.30 20.99
N ALA A 320 -9.39 15.58 19.83
CA ALA A 320 -10.78 15.27 19.54
C ALA A 320 -11.05 13.77 19.43
N ALA A 321 -10.01 12.98 19.18
CA ALA A 321 -10.10 11.51 19.20
C ALA A 321 -10.44 10.95 20.60
N LYS A 322 -10.25 11.76 21.67
CA LYS A 322 -10.63 11.38 23.00
C LYS A 322 -12.15 11.34 23.14
N GLY A 323 -12.69 10.17 23.37
CA GLY A 323 -14.14 9.96 23.60
C GLY A 323 -14.95 9.54 22.38
N VAL A 324 -14.36 9.51 21.16
CA VAL A 324 -15.00 8.92 20.00
C VAL A 324 -14.61 7.44 19.92
N THR A 325 -15.60 6.55 19.95
CA THR A 325 -15.34 5.11 19.80
C THR A 325 -15.11 4.75 18.33
N PRO A 326 -14.38 3.67 18.02
CA PRO A 326 -14.23 3.19 16.64
C PRO A 326 -15.56 2.97 15.94
N MET A 327 -16.55 2.42 16.66
CA MET A 327 -17.91 2.24 16.17
C MET A 327 -18.54 3.57 15.75
N LYS A 328 -18.52 4.57 16.65
CA LYS A 328 -19.07 5.90 16.36
C LYS A 328 -18.37 6.57 15.18
N ALA A 329 -17.06 6.43 15.07
CA ALA A 329 -16.31 6.96 13.95
C ALA A 329 -16.77 6.37 12.60
N LEU A 330 -16.95 5.06 12.52
CA LEU A 330 -17.46 4.39 11.33
C LEU A 330 -18.91 4.78 11.00
N GLU A 331 -19.78 4.88 12.02
CA GLU A 331 -21.16 5.35 11.86
C GLU A 331 -21.21 6.78 11.30
N ASN A 332 -20.30 7.66 11.74
CA ASN A 332 -20.19 9.02 11.19
C ASN A 332 -19.84 9.02 9.71
N ILE A 333 -18.93 8.12 9.27
CA ILE A 333 -18.61 8.02 7.84
C ILE A 333 -19.84 7.53 7.05
N VAL A 334 -20.56 6.52 7.52
CA VAL A 334 -21.80 6.06 6.86
C VAL A 334 -22.83 7.19 6.78
N ALA A 335 -23.03 7.94 7.85
CA ALA A 335 -23.94 9.10 7.87
C ALA A 335 -23.50 10.21 6.90
N TYR A 336 -22.18 10.42 6.77
CA TYR A 336 -21.60 11.34 5.78
C TYR A 336 -21.91 10.89 4.34
N LEU A 337 -21.71 9.61 4.03
CA LEU A 337 -22.03 9.06 2.72
C LEU A 337 -23.54 9.22 2.40
N ASP A 338 -24.41 8.97 3.37
CA ASP A 338 -25.86 9.15 3.23
C ASP A 338 -26.22 10.61 2.94
N LYS A 339 -25.65 11.54 3.72
CA LYS A 339 -25.90 12.97 3.55
C LYS A 339 -25.52 13.49 2.16
N HIS A 340 -24.42 12.98 1.61
CA HIS A 340 -23.88 13.43 0.31
C HIS A 340 -24.28 12.53 -0.87
N GLY A 341 -25.05 11.46 -0.63
CA GLY A 341 -25.48 10.52 -1.69
C GLY A 341 -24.34 9.75 -2.31
N LEU A 342 -23.28 9.44 -1.53
CA LEU A 342 -22.08 8.75 -1.98
C LEU A 342 -22.16 7.24 -1.69
N SER A 343 -21.64 6.41 -2.61
CA SER A 343 -21.55 4.95 -2.45
C SER A 343 -20.22 4.49 -1.85
N ALA A 344 -19.22 5.35 -1.84
CA ALA A 344 -17.89 5.11 -1.30
C ALA A 344 -17.28 6.39 -0.75
N LEU A 345 -16.38 6.27 0.22
CA LEU A 345 -15.53 7.33 0.72
C LEU A 345 -14.24 7.36 -0.11
N HIS A 346 -13.94 8.50 -0.72
CA HIS A 346 -12.67 8.80 -1.37
C HIS A 346 -11.91 9.83 -0.55
N SER A 347 -10.71 9.50 -0.11
CA SER A 347 -9.87 10.42 0.65
C SER A 347 -8.40 10.00 0.53
N SER A 348 -7.56 10.48 1.43
CA SER A 348 -6.14 10.15 1.42
C SER A 348 -5.56 10.09 2.83
N THR A 349 -4.39 9.47 2.95
CA THR A 349 -3.71 9.35 4.23
C THR A 349 -2.20 9.47 4.10
N GLN A 350 -1.60 10.13 5.07
CA GLN A 350 -0.15 10.11 5.35
C GLN A 350 0.15 9.46 6.69
N ILE A 351 -0.83 8.77 7.30
CA ILE A 351 -0.70 8.23 8.67
C ILE A 351 0.63 7.50 8.87
N ILE A 352 1.38 7.87 9.91
CA ILE A 352 2.49 7.09 10.43
C ILE A 352 2.02 6.31 11.66
N ILE A 353 2.32 5.01 11.68
CA ILE A 353 2.04 4.15 12.82
C ILE A 353 3.39 3.71 13.39
N ALA A 354 3.67 4.09 14.61
CA ALA A 354 4.94 3.86 15.30
C ALA A 354 4.68 3.54 16.78
N PRO A 355 5.64 3.03 17.52
CA PRO A 355 5.51 2.76 18.95
C PRO A 355 4.92 3.95 19.72
N GLY A 356 3.91 3.65 20.55
CA GLY A 356 3.06 4.66 21.19
C GLY A 356 1.69 4.85 20.51
N TYR A 357 1.49 4.26 19.32
CA TYR A 357 0.18 4.20 18.66
C TYR A 357 -0.72 3.14 19.32
N GLU A 358 -1.97 3.49 19.55
CA GLU A 358 -3.00 2.57 20.01
C GLU A 358 -3.94 2.20 18.87
N TYR A 359 -3.93 0.95 18.43
CA TYR A 359 -4.77 0.45 17.36
C TYR A 359 -6.25 0.54 17.69
N LYS A 360 -7.06 1.04 16.78
CA LYS A 360 -8.49 1.28 16.96
C LYS A 360 -9.34 0.16 16.37
N ILE A 361 -9.07 -0.20 15.12
CA ILE A 361 -9.89 -1.14 14.34
C ILE A 361 -9.17 -2.48 14.14
N VAL A 362 -7.86 -2.45 13.89
CA VAL A 362 -7.10 -3.67 13.58
C VAL A 362 -6.78 -4.44 14.86
N LYS A 363 -7.21 -5.72 14.91
CA LYS A 363 -7.00 -6.63 16.07
C LYS A 363 -6.05 -7.79 15.74
N MET A 364 -5.91 -8.16 14.47
CA MET A 364 -4.96 -9.14 13.99
C MET A 364 -4.34 -8.63 12.69
N LEU A 365 -3.11 -9.03 12.42
CA LEU A 365 -2.37 -8.58 11.24
C LEU A 365 -1.72 -9.76 10.53
N VAL A 366 -2.04 -9.94 9.26
CA VAL A 366 -1.30 -10.82 8.34
C VAL A 366 -0.32 -9.94 7.56
N THR A 367 0.98 -10.19 7.67
CA THR A 367 2.00 -9.37 7.00
C THR A 367 3.25 -10.15 6.67
N ASN A 368 4.08 -9.60 5.76
CA ASN A 368 5.42 -10.10 5.48
C ASN A 368 6.44 -9.54 6.49
N PHE A 369 7.67 -10.03 6.44
CA PHE A 369 8.80 -9.43 7.14
C PHE A 369 9.31 -8.22 6.37
N HIS A 370 9.53 -7.11 7.06
CA HIS A 370 9.87 -5.81 6.48
C HIS A 370 11.37 -5.51 6.59
N GLN A 371 11.84 -4.57 5.77
CA GLN A 371 13.23 -4.12 5.80
C GLN A 371 13.60 -3.54 7.16
N PRO A 372 14.87 -3.67 7.60
CA PRO A 372 15.39 -2.91 8.72
C PRO A 372 15.27 -1.41 8.44
N GLN A 373 15.14 -0.63 9.51
CA GLN A 373 15.04 0.82 9.47
C GLN A 373 13.90 1.34 8.55
N SER A 374 12.74 0.67 8.57
CA SER A 374 11.57 1.04 7.78
C SER A 374 10.39 1.46 8.65
N THR A 375 9.54 2.33 8.11
CA THR A 375 8.28 2.72 8.76
C THR A 375 7.34 1.53 8.95
N LEU A 376 7.45 0.50 8.10
CA LEU A 376 6.66 -0.73 8.22
C LEU A 376 7.09 -1.57 9.42
N LEU A 377 8.39 -1.58 9.76
CA LEU A 377 8.86 -2.24 10.98
C LEU A 377 8.40 -1.48 12.24
N LEU A 378 8.33 -0.14 12.19
CA LEU A 378 7.73 0.66 13.27
C LEU A 378 6.26 0.31 13.49
N LEU A 379 5.48 0.14 12.40
CA LEU A 379 4.09 -0.27 12.46
C LEU A 379 3.94 -1.65 13.14
N VAL A 380 4.75 -2.63 12.73
CA VAL A 380 4.75 -3.96 13.35
C VAL A 380 5.17 -3.88 14.82
N SER A 381 6.19 -3.09 15.14
CA SER A 381 6.62 -2.88 16.52
C SER A 381 5.52 -2.25 17.39
N ALA A 382 4.81 -1.27 16.87
CA ALA A 382 3.65 -0.69 17.55
C ALA A 382 2.56 -1.74 17.80
N PHE A 383 2.28 -2.60 16.81
CA PHE A 383 1.27 -3.65 16.89
C PHE A 383 1.62 -4.72 17.94
N LEU A 384 2.90 -5.04 18.07
CA LEU A 384 3.42 -6.04 19.03
C LEU A 384 3.85 -5.44 20.37
N HIS A 385 3.50 -4.18 20.65
CA HIS A 385 3.90 -3.48 21.89
C HIS A 385 5.40 -3.53 22.19
N GLY A 386 6.23 -3.57 21.13
CA GLY A 386 7.69 -3.61 21.21
C GLY A 386 8.32 -5.00 21.00
N ASP A 387 7.55 -6.07 20.99
CA ASP A 387 8.04 -7.47 20.90
C ASP A 387 8.52 -7.88 19.49
N TRP A 388 8.70 -6.92 18.56
CA TRP A 388 9.08 -7.22 17.19
C TRP A 388 10.39 -8.02 17.06
N HIS A 389 11.37 -7.78 17.95
CA HIS A 389 12.62 -8.55 18.00
C HIS A 389 12.36 -10.04 18.13
N LYS A 390 11.45 -10.44 19.02
CA LYS A 390 11.10 -11.85 19.26
C LYS A 390 10.64 -12.54 17.98
N VAL A 391 9.84 -11.83 17.17
CA VAL A 391 9.33 -12.32 15.88
C VAL A 391 10.44 -12.41 14.84
N TYR A 392 11.25 -11.35 14.70
CA TYR A 392 12.29 -11.29 13.68
C TYR A 392 13.49 -12.17 14.00
N ASP A 393 13.91 -12.27 15.26
CA ASP A 393 14.98 -13.17 15.70
C ASP A 393 14.59 -14.64 15.49
N TYR A 394 13.33 -14.98 15.81
CA TYR A 394 12.79 -16.31 15.50
C TYR A 394 12.85 -16.61 14.00
N ALA A 395 12.35 -15.69 13.18
CA ALA A 395 12.31 -15.85 11.73
C ALA A 395 13.72 -16.04 11.13
N LEU A 396 14.71 -15.27 11.59
CA LEU A 396 16.10 -15.40 11.16
C LEU A 396 16.71 -16.75 11.60
N ALA A 397 16.41 -17.21 12.81
CA ALA A 397 16.91 -18.47 13.35
C ALA A 397 16.27 -19.72 12.70
N HIS A 398 15.08 -19.60 12.11
CA HIS A 398 14.28 -20.72 11.58
C HIS A 398 14.12 -20.66 10.05
N ASP A 399 15.08 -20.09 9.33
CA ASP A 399 15.15 -20.09 7.87
C ASP A 399 13.92 -19.49 7.15
N PHE A 400 13.27 -18.50 7.75
CA PHE A 400 12.25 -17.72 7.05
C PHE A 400 12.89 -16.86 5.97
N ARG A 401 12.16 -16.64 4.89
CA ARG A 401 12.50 -15.74 3.80
C ARG A 401 11.81 -14.39 4.03
N PHE A 402 12.44 -13.34 3.57
CA PHE A 402 12.04 -11.96 3.89
C PHE A 402 11.53 -11.20 2.67
N LEU A 403 10.81 -10.11 2.94
CA LEU A 403 10.30 -9.11 2.02
C LEU A 403 9.18 -9.65 1.09
N SER A 404 8.99 -9.04 -0.09
CA SER A 404 7.79 -9.21 -0.93
C SER A 404 7.41 -10.65 -1.28
N TYR A 405 8.39 -11.45 -1.65
CA TYR A 405 8.20 -12.86 -2.02
C TYR A 405 8.61 -13.83 -0.90
N GLY A 406 8.90 -13.27 0.27
CA GLY A 406 9.29 -14.03 1.47
C GLY A 406 8.15 -14.84 2.06
N ASP A 407 8.27 -15.11 3.35
CA ASP A 407 7.29 -15.81 4.13
C ASP A 407 6.37 -14.83 4.87
N SER A 408 5.29 -15.33 5.46
CA SER A 408 4.27 -14.51 6.09
C SER A 408 4.29 -14.66 7.62
N SER A 409 3.64 -13.72 8.29
CA SER A 409 3.34 -13.80 9.72
C SER A 409 1.87 -13.49 9.99
N LEU A 410 1.28 -14.16 10.98
CA LEU A 410 0.01 -13.83 11.61
C LEU A 410 0.29 -13.34 13.02
N LEU A 411 0.02 -12.08 13.28
CA LEU A 411 0.30 -11.40 14.52
C LEU A 411 -0.99 -11.18 15.31
N ILE A 412 -1.03 -11.68 16.54
CA ILE A 412 -2.13 -11.55 17.50
C ILE A 412 -1.49 -11.09 18.82
N PRO A 413 -1.51 -9.76 19.13
CA PRO A 413 -0.82 -9.19 20.27
C PRO A 413 -1.42 -9.57 21.62
#